data_caf7003cba04f3ca82ca4658d84a8760
#
_entry.id   caf7003cba04f3ca82ca4658d84a8760
#
_cell.length_a   1.000
_cell.length_b   1.000
_cell.length_c   1.000
_cell.angle_alpha   90.00
_cell.angle_beta   90.00
_cell.angle_gamma   90.00
#
_symmetry.space_group_name_H-M   'P 1'
#
loop_
_entity.id
_entity.type
_entity.pdbx_description
1 polymer ?
#
loop_
_entity_poly.entity_id
_entity_poly.type
_entity_poly.pdbx_seq_one_letter_code
_entity_poly.pdbx_strand_id
1 'polypeptide(L)'
;MRPGTALIGRLVCLLACIWLGLSWLPAQAATTERIVVNRFSGVAIEGFDPVAYFVDGGAEQGTAQFEANLWGAVWRFRNDGNRAEFLSHPEVYGPQFGGYDPVDIARGVTIAGNPRFFVIAAQRLYLFSREDNRDAFTADPERFLYEVGKRWPALQDKLSQ
;
A
#
# COMPACT_ATOMS: atom_id res chain seq x y z
N MET A 1 13.89 10.69 -81.12
CA MET A 1 14.68 9.69 -80.38
C MET A 1 15.16 10.28 -79.10
N ARG A 2 14.52 9.95 -77.98
CA ARG A 2 15.02 10.11 -76.59
C ARG A 2 14.26 9.12 -75.72
N PRO A 3 14.90 8.15 -75.07
CA PRO A 3 14.28 7.34 -74.07
C PRO A 3 14.60 7.83 -72.66
N GLY A 4 13.70 7.54 -71.74
CA GLY A 4 14.08 7.23 -70.38
C GLY A 4 13.79 8.26 -69.28
N THR A 5 12.58 8.27 -68.77
CA THR A 5 12.28 8.79 -67.42
C THR A 5 11.23 7.92 -66.77
N ALA A 6 11.64 6.76 -66.29
CA ALA A 6 10.73 5.85 -65.56
C ALA A 6 11.52 5.01 -64.55
N LEU A 7 12.24 5.66 -63.60
CA LEU A 7 12.95 4.89 -62.54
C LEU A 7 13.09 5.60 -61.19
N ILE A 8 12.39 6.68 -60.95
CA ILE A 8 12.54 7.43 -59.65
C ILE A 8 11.31 7.26 -58.72
N GLY A 9 10.22 6.64 -59.20
CA GLY A 9 8.97 6.57 -58.45
C GLY A 9 8.80 5.37 -57.49
N ARG A 10 9.77 4.46 -57.35
CA ARG A 10 9.57 3.21 -56.56
C ARG A 10 10.40 3.10 -55.26
N LEU A 11 11.18 4.08 -54.90
CA LEU A 11 12.06 4.01 -53.72
C LEU A 11 11.57 4.83 -52.49
N VAL A 12 10.48 5.53 -52.63
CA VAL A 12 9.97 6.41 -51.52
C VAL A 12 8.88 5.71 -50.65
N CYS A 13 8.27 4.61 -51.14
CA CYS A 13 7.21 3.92 -50.35
C CYS A 13 7.69 2.86 -49.39
N LEU A 14 8.97 2.58 -49.25
CA LEU A 14 9.50 1.52 -48.35
C LEU A 14 10.07 2.04 -47.03
N LEU A 15 10.11 3.34 -46.80
CA LEU A 15 10.62 3.94 -45.55
C LEU A 15 9.54 4.42 -44.58
N ALA A 16 8.25 4.30 -44.93
CA ALA A 16 7.14 4.74 -44.07
C ALA A 16 6.55 3.66 -43.16
N CYS A 17 7.01 2.41 -43.25
CA CYS A 17 6.43 1.31 -42.47
C CYS A 17 7.26 0.87 -41.23
N ILE A 18 8.33 1.56 -40.88
CA ILE A 18 9.23 1.14 -39.78
C ILE A 18 8.94 1.87 -38.44
N TRP A 19 7.98 2.77 -38.39
CA TRP A 19 7.77 3.60 -37.19
C TRP A 19 6.48 3.28 -36.37
N LEU A 20 5.87 2.11 -36.53
CA LEU A 20 4.69 1.71 -35.75
C LEU A 20 4.92 0.46 -34.87
N GLY A 21 6.18 0.13 -34.62
CA GLY A 21 6.57 -0.84 -33.60
C GLY A 21 6.81 -0.19 -32.24
N LEU A 22 5.98 0.81 -31.83
CA LEU A 22 6.09 1.37 -30.49
C LEU A 22 5.53 0.36 -29.50
N SER A 23 6.45 -0.39 -28.95
CA SER A 23 6.33 -1.30 -27.83
C SER A 23 5.24 -0.84 -26.85
N TRP A 24 4.13 -1.56 -26.83
CA TRP A 24 3.30 -1.64 -25.67
C TRP A 24 4.09 -2.39 -24.60
N LEU A 25 4.94 -1.69 -23.88
CA LEU A 25 5.40 -2.15 -22.59
C LEU A 25 4.15 -2.20 -21.72
N PRO A 26 3.77 -3.35 -21.18
CA PRO A 26 2.74 -3.37 -20.16
C PRO A 26 3.26 -2.43 -19.05
N ALA A 27 2.52 -1.37 -18.77
CA ALA A 27 2.70 -0.64 -17.55
C ALA A 27 2.46 -1.66 -16.44
N GLN A 28 3.53 -2.22 -15.90
CA GLN A 28 3.44 -2.94 -14.65
C GLN A 28 2.93 -1.90 -13.64
N ALA A 29 1.64 -2.00 -13.30
CA ALA A 29 1.10 -1.32 -12.16
C ALA A 29 1.98 -1.77 -10.99
N ALA A 30 2.85 -0.88 -10.52
CA ALA A 30 3.59 -1.11 -9.30
C ALA A 30 2.51 -1.27 -8.22
N THR A 31 2.27 -2.51 -7.81
CA THR A 31 1.49 -2.80 -6.63
C THR A 31 2.33 -2.28 -5.48
N THR A 32 2.06 -1.04 -5.09
CA THR A 32 2.67 -0.45 -3.91
C THR A 32 2.06 -1.15 -2.70
N GLU A 33 2.67 -2.22 -2.27
CA GLU A 33 2.31 -2.88 -1.00
C GLU A 33 2.76 -2.03 0.22
N ARG A 34 2.67 -0.71 0.11
CA ARG A 34 2.94 0.20 1.24
C ARG A 34 1.92 0.06 2.35
N ILE A 35 0.73 -0.41 2.01
CA ILE A 35 -0.34 -0.75 2.96
C ILE A 35 -0.58 -2.25 2.87
N VAL A 36 -0.67 -2.89 4.02
CA VAL A 36 -1.07 -4.30 4.10
C VAL A 36 -2.50 -4.45 3.60
N VAL A 37 -2.64 -5.13 2.47
CA VAL A 37 -3.93 -5.39 1.83
C VAL A 37 -4.13 -6.87 1.53
N ASN A 38 -5.36 -7.28 1.47
CA ASN A 38 -5.69 -8.58 0.86
C ASN A 38 -5.42 -8.49 -0.65
N ARG A 39 -4.48 -9.30 -1.15
CA ARG A 39 -4.03 -9.26 -2.55
C ARG A 39 -5.10 -9.56 -3.60
N PHE A 40 -6.22 -10.17 -3.20
CA PHE A 40 -7.32 -10.47 -4.11
C PHE A 40 -8.38 -9.38 -4.15
N SER A 41 -8.63 -8.71 -3.02
CA SER A 41 -9.68 -7.69 -2.90
C SER A 41 -9.16 -6.26 -2.82
N GLY A 42 -7.87 -6.06 -2.53
CA GLY A 42 -7.29 -4.75 -2.27
C GLY A 42 -7.75 -4.11 -0.95
N VAL A 43 -8.48 -4.87 -0.11
CA VAL A 43 -9.02 -4.36 1.15
C VAL A 43 -7.91 -4.31 2.20
N ALA A 44 -7.72 -3.13 2.80
CA ALA A 44 -6.74 -2.88 3.85
C ALA A 44 -7.14 -3.55 5.16
N ILE A 45 -6.13 -3.97 5.92
CA ILE A 45 -6.26 -4.52 7.28
C ILE A 45 -7.45 -5.50 7.44
N GLU A 46 -7.61 -6.41 6.47
CA GLU A 46 -8.69 -7.42 6.44
C GLU A 46 -10.12 -6.84 6.55
N GLY A 47 -10.31 -5.55 6.26
CA GLY A 47 -11.60 -4.87 6.30
C GLY A 47 -12.02 -4.41 7.70
N PHE A 48 -11.12 -4.40 8.67
CA PHE A 48 -11.39 -3.77 9.96
C PHE A 48 -11.45 -2.24 9.83
N ASP A 49 -12.28 -1.61 10.65
CA ASP A 49 -12.46 -0.15 10.69
C ASP A 49 -11.30 0.50 11.45
N PRO A 50 -10.44 1.30 10.80
CA PRO A 50 -9.29 1.89 11.47
C PRO A 50 -9.67 2.93 12.55
N VAL A 51 -10.85 3.56 12.46
CA VAL A 51 -11.34 4.52 13.45
C VAL A 51 -11.86 3.82 14.69
N ALA A 52 -12.45 2.64 14.55
CA ALA A 52 -13.03 1.88 15.66
C ALA A 52 -12.02 1.55 16.76
N TYR A 53 -10.75 1.34 16.42
CA TYR A 53 -9.69 1.13 17.42
C TYR A 53 -9.59 2.27 18.43
N PHE A 54 -9.84 3.50 18.00
CA PHE A 54 -9.73 4.70 18.83
C PHE A 54 -11.03 5.05 19.57
N VAL A 55 -12.18 4.84 18.93
CA VAL A 55 -13.48 5.26 19.45
C VAL A 55 -14.20 4.14 20.20
N ASP A 56 -14.03 2.90 19.75
CA ASP A 56 -14.67 1.72 20.36
C ASP A 56 -13.68 0.89 21.21
N GLY A 57 -12.38 1.19 21.10
CA GLY A 57 -11.32 0.51 21.85
C GLY A 57 -11.06 -0.92 21.36
N GLY A 58 -11.47 -1.28 20.15
CA GLY A 58 -11.38 -2.64 19.63
C GLY A 58 -11.26 -2.77 18.13
N ALA A 59 -10.91 -3.99 17.71
CA ALA A 59 -10.85 -4.38 16.32
C ALA A 59 -12.27 -4.76 15.83
N GLU A 60 -12.93 -3.81 15.18
CA GLU A 60 -14.28 -3.96 14.68
C GLU A 60 -14.31 -4.03 13.15
N GLN A 61 -15.13 -4.93 12.60
CA GLN A 61 -15.27 -5.07 11.15
C GLN A 61 -16.02 -3.88 10.54
N GLY A 62 -15.45 -3.31 9.48
CA GLY A 62 -16.15 -2.41 8.58
C GLY A 62 -17.04 -3.18 7.59
N THR A 63 -17.83 -2.46 6.82
CA THR A 63 -18.73 -3.02 5.81
C THR A 63 -18.43 -2.45 4.42
N ALA A 64 -18.78 -3.18 3.38
CA ALA A 64 -18.64 -2.71 2.01
C ALA A 64 -19.58 -1.52 1.67
N GLN A 65 -20.57 -1.23 2.52
CA GLN A 65 -21.43 -0.08 2.37
C GLN A 65 -20.70 1.24 2.62
N PHE A 66 -19.69 1.22 3.49
CA PHE A 66 -18.91 2.40 3.87
C PHE A 66 -17.44 2.15 3.52
N GLU A 67 -17.06 2.45 2.29
CA GLU A 67 -15.70 2.28 1.78
C GLU A 67 -15.07 3.63 1.39
N ALA A 68 -13.75 3.70 1.46
CA ALA A 68 -12.95 4.75 0.87
C ALA A 68 -11.69 4.18 0.22
N ASN A 69 -11.26 4.81 -0.88
CA ASN A 69 -9.98 4.49 -1.53
C ASN A 69 -8.95 5.53 -1.11
N LEU A 70 -7.90 5.09 -0.43
CA LEU A 70 -6.80 5.95 -0.01
C LEU A 70 -5.50 5.15 0.04
N TRP A 71 -4.37 5.77 -0.36
CA TRP A 71 -3.04 5.16 -0.37
C TRP A 71 -2.96 3.84 -1.17
N GLY A 72 -3.78 3.72 -2.23
CA GLY A 72 -3.81 2.53 -3.08
C GLY A 72 -4.55 1.33 -2.48
N ALA A 73 -5.29 1.51 -1.39
CA ALA A 73 -6.05 0.47 -0.70
C ALA A 73 -7.52 0.85 -0.53
N VAL A 74 -8.39 -0.17 -0.42
CA VAL A 74 -9.79 -0.02 -0.06
C VAL A 74 -9.94 -0.16 1.46
N TRP A 75 -10.42 0.89 2.11
CA TRP A 75 -10.68 0.94 3.55
C TRP A 75 -12.15 0.75 3.82
N ARG A 76 -12.49 -0.06 4.83
CA ARG A 76 -13.87 -0.31 5.25
C ARG A 76 -14.16 0.29 6.61
N PHE A 77 -15.38 0.80 6.77
CA PHE A 77 -15.83 1.47 7.99
C PHE A 77 -17.15 0.90 8.46
N ARG A 78 -17.44 1.03 9.75
CA ARG A 78 -18.71 0.60 10.35
C ARG A 78 -19.86 1.53 9.97
N ASN A 79 -19.55 2.82 9.77
CA ASN A 79 -20.53 3.86 9.47
C ASN A 79 -19.89 5.01 8.68
N ASP A 80 -20.74 5.91 8.20
CA ASP A 80 -20.32 7.07 7.42
C ASP A 80 -19.50 8.08 8.24
N GLY A 81 -19.78 8.20 9.55
CA GLY A 81 -19.01 9.07 10.45
C GLY A 81 -17.56 8.65 10.57
N ASN A 82 -17.30 7.35 10.78
CA ASN A 82 -15.94 6.81 10.82
C ASN A 82 -15.21 6.98 9.48
N ARG A 83 -15.94 6.79 8.36
CA ARG A 83 -15.38 7.04 7.03
C ARG A 83 -14.97 8.49 6.85
N ALA A 84 -15.83 9.43 7.23
CA ALA A 84 -15.55 10.86 7.11
C ALA A 84 -14.37 11.28 8.00
N GLU A 85 -14.32 10.76 9.23
CA GLU A 85 -13.26 11.02 10.18
C GLU A 85 -11.91 10.50 9.68
N PHE A 86 -11.87 9.28 9.15
CA PHE A 86 -10.66 8.73 8.53
C PHE A 86 -10.17 9.58 7.36
N LEU A 87 -11.07 10.00 6.46
CA LEU A 87 -10.70 10.82 5.31
C LEU A 87 -10.18 12.21 5.71
N SER A 88 -10.63 12.74 6.85
CA SER A 88 -10.17 14.03 7.38
C SER A 88 -8.81 13.92 8.07
N HIS A 89 -8.52 12.78 8.72
CA HIS A 89 -7.34 12.55 9.54
C HIS A 89 -6.71 11.17 9.32
N PRO A 90 -6.37 10.80 8.08
CA PRO A 90 -5.90 9.45 7.78
C PRO A 90 -4.55 9.12 8.45
N GLU A 91 -3.72 10.13 8.71
CA GLU A 91 -2.43 9.98 9.39
C GLU A 91 -2.58 9.63 10.89
N VAL A 92 -3.74 9.93 11.49
CA VAL A 92 -4.07 9.56 12.87
C VAL A 92 -4.57 8.12 12.93
N TYR A 93 -5.57 7.81 12.13
CA TYR A 93 -6.31 6.55 12.20
C TYR A 93 -5.66 5.40 11.41
N GLY A 94 -4.90 5.72 10.37
CA GLY A 94 -4.18 4.71 9.60
C GLY A 94 -3.11 4.00 10.43
N PRO A 95 -2.95 2.67 10.28
CA PRO A 95 -1.94 1.95 11.02
C PRO A 95 -0.55 2.41 10.62
N GLN A 96 0.33 2.53 11.60
CA GLN A 96 1.73 2.86 11.38
C GLN A 96 2.41 1.80 10.51
N PHE A 97 3.40 2.21 9.73
CA PHE A 97 4.15 1.34 8.82
C PHE A 97 3.26 0.57 7.83
N GLY A 98 2.12 1.18 7.44
CA GLY A 98 1.18 0.54 6.51
C GLY A 98 0.48 -0.71 7.05
N GLY A 99 0.55 -0.96 8.35
CA GLY A 99 -0.01 -2.15 8.98
C GLY A 99 0.97 -3.33 9.09
N TYR A 100 2.26 -3.12 8.80
CA TYR A 100 3.32 -4.10 9.08
C TYR A 100 3.69 -4.08 10.56
N ASP A 101 4.08 -5.25 11.08
CA ASP A 101 4.47 -5.45 12.48
C ASP A 101 5.79 -4.73 12.79
N PRO A 102 5.80 -3.74 13.72
CA PRO A 102 7.00 -2.98 14.05
C PRO A 102 8.11 -3.82 14.70
N VAL A 103 7.79 -4.89 15.41
CA VAL A 103 8.78 -5.79 16.01
C VAL A 103 9.50 -6.59 14.93
N ASP A 104 8.78 -7.04 13.90
CA ASP A 104 9.37 -7.73 12.76
C ASP A 104 10.17 -6.76 11.86
N ILE A 105 9.69 -5.52 11.67
CA ILE A 105 10.47 -4.44 11.01
C ILE A 105 11.79 -4.21 11.75
N ALA A 106 11.78 -4.13 13.10
CA ALA A 106 12.98 -3.98 13.90
C ALA A 106 13.96 -5.15 13.75
N ARG A 107 13.50 -6.33 13.30
CA ARG A 107 14.34 -7.48 12.92
C ARG A 107 14.79 -7.46 11.46
N GLY A 108 14.32 -6.49 10.66
CA GLY A 108 14.66 -6.32 9.25
C GLY A 108 13.77 -7.07 8.27
N VAL A 109 12.58 -7.49 8.69
CA VAL A 109 11.60 -8.18 7.85
C VAL A 109 10.23 -7.49 7.89
N THR A 110 9.47 -7.60 6.80
CA THR A 110 8.12 -7.04 6.68
C THR A 110 7.10 -8.16 6.78
N ILE A 111 6.47 -8.30 7.94
CA ILE A 111 5.37 -9.24 8.19
C ILE A 111 4.10 -8.44 8.42
N ALA A 112 3.03 -8.80 7.74
CA ALA A 112 1.73 -8.17 7.92
C ALA A 112 1.23 -8.33 9.36
N GLY A 113 0.75 -7.25 9.95
CA GLY A 113 0.07 -7.29 11.24
C GLY A 113 -1.32 -7.92 11.10
N ASN A 114 -1.73 -8.67 12.12
CA ASN A 114 -3.09 -9.13 12.29
C ASN A 114 -3.90 -8.02 12.97
N PRO A 115 -5.00 -7.56 12.40
CA PRO A 115 -5.82 -6.48 12.96
C PRO A 115 -6.31 -6.69 14.40
N ARG A 116 -6.36 -7.95 14.85
CA ARG A 116 -6.77 -8.28 16.24
C ARG A 116 -5.67 -8.11 17.26
N PHE A 117 -4.41 -8.07 16.84
CA PHE A 117 -3.27 -7.84 17.74
C PHE A 117 -2.77 -6.41 17.53
N PHE A 118 -3.26 -5.49 18.34
CA PHE A 118 -2.98 -4.07 18.20
C PHE A 118 -2.57 -3.39 19.50
N VAL A 119 -1.93 -2.24 19.37
CA VAL A 119 -1.66 -1.28 20.46
C VAL A 119 -1.89 0.12 19.91
N ILE A 120 -2.53 0.97 20.72
CA ILE A 120 -2.51 2.42 20.50
C ILE A 120 -1.48 3.01 21.47
N ALA A 121 -0.39 3.54 20.92
CA ALA A 121 0.64 4.23 21.70
C ALA A 121 0.87 5.62 21.11
N ALA A 122 0.93 6.65 21.94
CA ALA A 122 1.07 8.05 21.52
C ALA A 122 0.09 8.44 20.39
N GLN A 123 -1.17 8.03 20.52
CA GLN A 123 -2.24 8.24 19.53
C GLN A 123 -1.92 7.70 18.12
N ARG A 124 -1.19 6.61 18.05
CA ARG A 124 -0.87 5.91 16.81
C ARG A 124 -1.26 4.44 16.92
N LEU A 125 -1.83 3.90 15.85
CA LEU A 125 -2.23 2.50 15.76
C LEU A 125 -1.05 1.66 15.26
N TYR A 126 -0.70 0.61 16.00
CA TYR A 126 0.28 -0.39 15.63
C TYR A 126 -0.39 -1.76 15.56
N LEU A 127 -0.09 -2.52 14.52
CA LEU A 127 -0.61 -3.88 14.32
C LEU A 127 0.53 -4.89 14.43
N PHE A 128 0.27 -6.04 15.01
CA PHE A 128 1.28 -7.07 15.25
C PHE A 128 0.91 -8.39 14.59
N SER A 129 1.90 -9.11 14.10
CA SER A 129 1.69 -10.41 13.44
C SER A 129 1.26 -11.51 14.44
N ARG A 130 1.61 -11.33 15.73
CA ARG A 130 1.33 -12.27 16.82
C ARG A 130 1.33 -11.56 18.18
N GLU A 131 0.72 -12.21 19.17
CA GLU A 131 0.61 -11.67 20.53
C GLU A 131 1.97 -11.41 21.18
N ASP A 132 2.93 -12.32 21.05
CA ASP A 132 4.28 -12.14 21.61
C ASP A 132 4.97 -10.85 21.15
N ASN A 133 4.76 -10.46 19.89
CA ASN A 133 5.30 -9.21 19.36
C ASN A 133 4.58 -7.99 19.97
N ARG A 134 3.24 -8.06 20.09
CA ARG A 134 2.44 -7.03 20.76
C ARG A 134 2.92 -6.81 22.20
N ASP A 135 3.10 -7.90 22.94
CA ASP A 135 3.50 -7.86 24.35
C ASP A 135 4.95 -7.33 24.49
N ALA A 136 5.85 -7.77 23.61
CA ALA A 136 7.23 -7.26 23.58
C ALA A 136 7.27 -5.76 23.27
N PHE A 137 6.47 -5.30 22.29
CA PHE A 137 6.37 -3.87 21.97
C PHE A 137 5.78 -3.07 23.13
N THR A 138 4.73 -3.58 23.77
CA THR A 138 4.08 -2.91 24.91
C THR A 138 5.04 -2.73 26.08
N ALA A 139 5.97 -3.67 26.29
CA ALA A 139 6.96 -3.60 27.34
C ALA A 139 8.04 -2.53 27.09
N ASP A 140 8.41 -2.28 25.82
CA ASP A 140 9.48 -1.32 25.48
C ASP A 140 9.26 -0.75 24.06
N PRO A 141 8.25 0.11 23.86
CA PRO A 141 7.93 0.67 22.56
C PRO A 141 9.05 1.57 21.99
N GLU A 142 9.77 2.31 22.85
CA GLU A 142 10.80 3.25 22.42
C GLU A 142 11.96 2.51 21.73
N ARG A 143 12.40 1.38 22.28
CA ARG A 143 13.45 0.54 21.70
C ARG A 143 13.05 0.06 20.31
N PHE A 144 11.84 -0.46 20.15
CA PHE A 144 11.38 -0.96 18.86
C PHE A 144 11.24 0.16 17.84
N LEU A 145 10.64 1.29 18.21
CA LEU A 145 10.47 2.45 17.33
C LEU A 145 11.82 3.04 16.88
N TYR A 146 12.82 3.04 17.76
CA TYR A 146 14.19 3.44 17.40
C TYR A 146 14.79 2.52 16.32
N GLU A 147 14.69 1.19 16.49
CA GLU A 147 15.19 0.24 15.50
C GLU A 147 14.39 0.27 14.18
N VAL A 148 13.07 0.45 14.26
CA VAL A 148 12.21 0.64 13.10
C VAL A 148 12.63 1.88 12.32
N GLY A 149 12.87 3.01 12.98
CA GLY A 149 13.29 4.25 12.33
C GLY A 149 14.57 4.09 11.49
N LYS A 150 15.47 3.20 11.88
CA LYS A 150 16.69 2.90 11.12
C LYS A 150 16.44 2.01 9.90
N ARG A 151 15.46 1.10 9.97
CA ARG A 151 15.30 0.02 9.00
C ARG A 151 14.15 0.27 8.01
N TRP A 152 13.10 0.94 8.47
CA TRP A 152 11.88 1.14 7.71
C TRP A 152 12.10 1.82 6.35
N PRO A 153 12.89 2.90 6.20
CA PRO A 153 13.08 3.53 4.90
C PRO A 153 13.57 2.55 3.83
N ALA A 154 14.60 1.75 4.15
CA ALA A 154 15.15 0.78 3.21
C ALA A 154 14.23 -0.42 2.94
N LEU A 155 13.37 -0.79 3.89
CA LEU A 155 12.36 -1.84 3.70
C LEU A 155 11.20 -1.31 2.88
N GLN A 156 10.73 -0.10 3.17
CA GLN A 156 9.65 0.55 2.44
C GLN A 156 9.99 0.74 0.95
N ASP A 157 11.23 1.10 0.62
CA ASP A 157 11.68 1.22 -0.77
C ASP A 157 11.60 -0.10 -1.53
N LYS A 158 11.78 -1.23 -0.85
CA LYS A 158 11.62 -2.57 -1.45
C LYS A 158 10.15 -2.94 -1.67
N LEU A 159 9.24 -2.43 -0.83
CA LEU A 159 7.80 -2.64 -1.00
C LEU A 159 7.21 -1.80 -2.14
N SER A 160 7.92 -0.79 -2.59
CA SER A 160 7.46 0.16 -3.61
C SER A 160 7.81 -0.27 -5.05
N GLN A 161 8.48 -1.39 -5.20
CA GLN A 161 8.85 -1.99 -6.49
C GLN A 161 7.91 -3.14 -6.81
#